data_e30bd8a5927db4199f58177c6869de03
#
_entry.id   e30bd8a5927db4199f58177c6869de03
#
_cell.length_a   1.000
_cell.length_b   1.000
_cell.length_c   1.000
_cell.angle_alpha   90.00
_cell.angle_beta   90.00
_cell.angle_gamma   90.00
#
_symmetry.space_group_name_H-M   'P 1'
#
loop_
_entity.id
_entity.type
_entity.pdbx_description
1 polymer ?
#
loop_
_entity_poly.entity_id
_entity_poly.type
_entity_poly.pdbx_seq_one_letter_code
_entity_poly.pdbx_strand_id
1 'polypeptide(L)'
;MAADYRKGEQATQRFFAIMQNKMHYAATGLTAAEIIRRRADANSPHMGLTAWKGRQVLKQDVGTAKNYLDAQEIDTLNRITVTHKRQR
;
A
#
# COMPACT_ATOMS: atom_id res chain seq x y z
N MET A 1 -16.84 -27.38 -2.46
CA MET A 1 -16.46 -26.64 -1.26
C MET A 1 -15.11 -25.93 -1.40
N ALA A 2 -14.08 -26.60 -1.89
CA ALA A 2 -12.79 -25.93 -2.12
C ALA A 2 -12.89 -24.77 -3.13
N ALA A 3 -13.71 -24.94 -4.16
CA ALA A 3 -13.90 -23.89 -5.16
C ALA A 3 -14.60 -22.66 -4.59
N ASP A 4 -15.58 -22.87 -3.70
CA ASP A 4 -16.29 -21.75 -3.07
C ASP A 4 -15.37 -20.99 -2.11
N TYR A 5 -14.52 -21.70 -1.39
CA TYR A 5 -13.56 -21.10 -0.50
C TYR A 5 -12.59 -20.22 -1.28
N ARG A 6 -12.09 -20.70 -2.43
CA ARG A 6 -11.17 -19.94 -3.26
C ARG A 6 -11.81 -18.68 -3.84
N LYS A 7 -13.09 -18.78 -4.25
CA LYS A 7 -13.82 -17.63 -4.77
C LYS A 7 -13.98 -16.56 -3.71
N GLY A 8 -14.30 -16.96 -2.48
CA GLY A 8 -14.42 -16.03 -1.37
C GLY A 8 -13.11 -15.36 -1.06
N GLU A 9 -12.01 -16.11 -1.11
CA GLU A 9 -10.68 -15.58 -0.86
C GLU A 9 -10.27 -14.55 -1.93
N GLN A 10 -10.52 -14.84 -3.20
CA GLN A 10 -10.24 -13.92 -4.29
C GLN A 10 -11.07 -12.64 -4.17
N ALA A 11 -12.34 -12.76 -3.84
CA ALA A 11 -13.20 -11.60 -3.65
C ALA A 11 -12.71 -10.74 -2.50
N THR A 12 -12.26 -11.35 -1.42
CA THR A 12 -11.69 -10.65 -0.28
C THR A 12 -10.42 -9.91 -0.68
N GLN A 13 -9.54 -10.55 -1.43
CA GLN A 13 -8.31 -9.91 -1.90
C GLN A 13 -8.60 -8.70 -2.79
N ARG A 14 -9.59 -8.82 -3.70
CA ARG A 14 -9.99 -7.69 -4.55
C ARG A 14 -10.52 -6.54 -3.71
N PHE A 15 -11.33 -6.86 -2.72
CA PHE A 15 -11.89 -5.85 -1.83
C PHE A 15 -10.79 -5.08 -1.11
N PHE A 16 -9.81 -5.79 -0.57
CA PHE A 16 -8.68 -5.15 0.12
C PHE A 16 -7.85 -4.29 -0.83
N ALA A 17 -7.64 -4.76 -2.06
CA ALA A 17 -6.89 -3.99 -3.06
C ALA A 17 -7.60 -2.67 -3.38
N ILE A 18 -8.93 -2.72 -3.57
CA ILE A 18 -9.73 -1.53 -3.84
C ILE A 18 -9.67 -0.57 -2.65
N MET A 19 -9.82 -1.11 -1.43
CA MET A 19 -9.75 -0.30 -0.21
C MET A 19 -8.39 0.38 -0.06
N GLN A 20 -7.32 -0.36 -0.30
CA GLN A 20 -5.97 0.20 -0.23
C GLN A 20 -5.77 1.33 -1.24
N ASN A 21 -6.24 1.14 -2.47
CA ASN A 21 -6.14 2.18 -3.49
C ASN A 21 -6.91 3.43 -3.09
N LYS A 22 -8.10 3.28 -2.54
CA LYS A 22 -8.90 4.42 -2.09
C LYS A 22 -8.21 5.16 -0.95
N MET A 23 -7.64 4.42 0.00
CA MET A 23 -6.94 5.03 1.12
C MET A 23 -5.67 5.76 0.68
N HIS A 24 -4.90 5.16 -0.21
CA HIS A 24 -3.70 5.81 -0.74
C HIS A 24 -4.06 7.07 -1.54
N TYR A 25 -5.10 6.99 -2.35
CA TYR A 25 -5.57 8.15 -3.11
C TYR A 25 -6.02 9.28 -2.19
N ALA A 26 -6.75 8.96 -1.12
CA ALA A 26 -7.21 9.96 -0.17
C ALA A 26 -6.04 10.63 0.56
N ALA A 27 -4.97 9.88 0.82
CA ALA A 27 -3.81 10.40 1.55
C ALA A 27 -2.83 11.16 0.64
N THR A 28 -2.70 10.75 -0.62
CA THR A 28 -1.62 11.24 -1.49
C THR A 28 -2.10 11.84 -2.80
N GLY A 29 -3.34 11.58 -3.21
CA GLY A 29 -3.84 11.92 -4.53
C GLY A 29 -3.42 10.93 -5.61
N LEU A 30 -2.81 9.80 -5.23
CA LEU A 30 -2.31 8.79 -6.15
C LEU A 30 -2.78 7.41 -5.71
N THR A 31 -3.02 6.52 -6.68
CA THR A 31 -3.24 5.10 -6.37
C THR A 31 -1.92 4.45 -5.97
N ALA A 32 -2.01 3.24 -5.38
CA ALA A 32 -0.80 2.51 -4.98
C ALA A 32 0.16 2.30 -6.16
N ALA A 33 -0.36 1.89 -7.31
CA ALA A 33 0.46 1.67 -8.51
C ALA A 33 1.13 2.96 -8.99
N GLU A 34 0.41 4.07 -8.93
CA GLU A 34 0.95 5.36 -9.33
C GLU A 34 2.05 5.85 -8.38
N ILE A 35 1.89 5.60 -7.08
CA ILE A 35 2.91 5.95 -6.09
C ILE A 35 4.21 5.21 -6.42
N ILE A 36 4.12 3.91 -6.65
CA ILE A 36 5.29 3.11 -6.99
C ILE A 36 5.92 3.61 -8.28
N ARG A 37 5.11 3.81 -9.31
CA ARG A 37 5.61 4.25 -10.62
C ARG A 37 6.34 5.58 -10.55
N ARG A 38 5.83 6.51 -9.77
CA ARG A 38 6.40 7.86 -9.70
C ARG A 38 7.60 7.97 -8.75
N ARG A 39 7.61 7.16 -7.69
CA ARG A 39 8.59 7.33 -6.61
C ARG A 39 9.70 6.28 -6.63
N ALA A 40 9.47 5.10 -7.22
CA ALA A 40 10.53 4.11 -7.35
C ALA A 40 11.59 4.63 -8.32
N ASP A 41 12.84 4.61 -7.91
CA ASP A 41 13.95 5.15 -8.71
C ASP A 41 15.17 4.24 -8.58
N ALA A 42 15.47 3.54 -9.67
CA ALA A 42 16.60 2.62 -9.71
C ALA A 42 17.95 3.32 -9.51
N ASN A 43 18.02 4.62 -9.77
CA ASN A 43 19.24 5.40 -9.61
C ASN A 43 19.40 5.99 -8.21
N SER A 44 18.35 5.90 -7.40
CA SER A 44 18.41 6.40 -6.02
C SER A 44 18.85 5.29 -5.08
N PRO A 45 19.53 5.62 -3.95
CA PRO A 45 19.78 4.64 -2.91
C PRO A 45 18.45 4.03 -2.44
N HIS A 46 18.44 2.71 -2.27
CA HIS A 46 17.27 1.98 -1.79
C HIS A 46 16.03 2.16 -2.68
N MET A 47 16.21 2.37 -3.98
CA MET A 47 15.13 2.48 -4.97
C MET A 47 14.13 3.59 -4.68
N GLY A 48 14.50 4.61 -3.93
CA GLY A 48 13.59 5.69 -3.57
C GLY A 48 12.67 5.38 -2.40
N LEU A 49 12.87 4.24 -1.74
CA LEU A 49 12.06 3.85 -0.58
C LEU A 49 12.36 4.73 0.64
N THR A 50 11.31 5.01 1.41
CA THR A 50 11.45 5.71 2.69
C THR A 50 11.54 4.73 3.86
N ALA A 51 11.09 3.49 3.67
CA ALA A 51 11.11 2.46 4.69
C ALA A 51 11.16 1.07 4.05
N TRP A 52 11.73 0.11 4.77
CA TRP A 52 11.74 -1.31 4.40
C TRP A 52 11.98 -2.13 5.67
N LYS A 53 11.66 -3.44 5.62
CA LYS A 53 11.64 -4.26 6.84
C LYS A 53 13.01 -4.74 7.30
N GLY A 54 13.86 -5.14 6.40
CA GLY A 54 15.14 -5.78 6.74
C GLY A 54 16.33 -4.84 6.60
N ARG A 55 17.52 -5.42 6.61
CA ARG A 55 18.75 -4.66 6.39
C ARG A 55 18.91 -4.27 4.93
N GLN A 56 18.36 -5.06 4.02
CA GLN A 56 18.44 -4.82 2.58
C GLN A 56 17.05 -4.66 2.02
N VAL A 57 16.96 -3.85 0.97
CA VAL A 57 15.71 -3.69 0.23
C VAL A 57 15.44 -4.98 -0.55
N LEU A 58 14.27 -5.57 -0.33
CA LEU A 58 13.84 -6.77 -1.04
C LEU A 58 12.86 -6.38 -2.16
N LYS A 59 12.71 -7.30 -3.13
CA LYS A 59 11.79 -7.08 -4.24
C LYS A 59 10.38 -6.75 -3.78
N GLN A 60 9.90 -7.43 -2.74
CA GLN A 60 8.58 -7.16 -2.20
C GLN A 60 8.45 -5.77 -1.58
N ASP A 61 9.55 -5.23 -1.03
CA ASP A 61 9.55 -3.86 -0.50
C ASP A 61 9.37 -2.84 -1.61
N VAL A 62 10.01 -3.07 -2.75
CA VAL A 62 9.92 -2.18 -3.91
C VAL A 62 8.49 -2.14 -4.46
N GLY A 63 7.76 -3.25 -4.36
CA GLY A 63 6.38 -3.35 -4.83
C GLY A 63 5.32 -2.91 -3.84
N THR A 64 5.70 -2.35 -2.71
CA THR A 64 4.76 -1.94 -1.66
C THR A 64 4.68 -0.41 -1.60
N ALA A 65 3.54 0.15 -2.00
CA ALA A 65 3.36 1.61 -2.10
C ALA A 65 3.62 2.32 -0.77
N LYS A 66 3.21 1.73 0.33
CA LYS A 66 3.38 2.33 1.67
C LYS A 66 4.84 2.66 1.96
N ASN A 67 5.77 1.91 1.40
CA ASN A 67 7.20 2.11 1.64
C ASN A 67 7.78 3.35 0.95
N TYR A 68 6.98 4.03 0.12
CA TYR A 68 7.39 5.27 -0.55
C TYR A 68 6.75 6.52 0.05
N LEU A 69 5.95 6.36 1.09
CA LEU A 69 5.24 7.48 1.70
C LEU A 69 6.14 8.20 2.71
N ASP A 70 6.00 9.53 2.78
CA ASP A 70 6.67 10.29 3.82
C ASP A 70 5.89 10.19 5.15
N ALA A 71 6.45 10.76 6.22
CA ALA A 71 5.87 10.65 7.56
C ALA A 71 4.46 11.26 7.62
N GLN A 72 4.24 12.37 6.92
CA GLN A 72 2.95 13.04 6.91
C GLN A 72 1.89 12.20 6.19
N GLU A 73 2.27 11.60 5.07
CA GLU A 73 1.37 10.74 4.31
C GLU A 73 1.00 9.49 5.09
N ILE A 74 1.97 8.90 5.78
CA ILE A 74 1.73 7.73 6.64
C ILE A 74 0.76 8.10 7.77
N ASP A 75 0.95 9.24 8.40
CA ASP A 75 0.06 9.70 9.46
C ASP A 75 -1.38 9.87 8.95
N THR A 76 -1.53 10.47 7.78
CA THR A 76 -2.84 10.63 7.14
C THR A 76 -3.48 9.29 6.85
N LEU A 77 -2.72 8.34 6.31
CA LEU A 77 -3.20 7.01 6.01
C LEU A 77 -3.66 6.29 7.27
N ASN A 78 -2.90 6.41 8.36
CA ASN A 78 -3.26 5.78 9.63
C ASN A 78 -4.55 6.37 10.21
N ARG A 79 -4.76 7.67 10.08
CA ARG A 79 -5.99 8.33 10.52
C ARG A 79 -7.19 7.82 9.74
N ILE A 80 -7.07 7.66 8.45
CA ILE A 80 -8.14 7.12 7.60
C ILE A 80 -8.48 5.70 8.04
N THR A 81 -7.47 4.88 8.28
CA THR A 81 -7.67 3.49 8.74
C THR A 81 -8.40 3.44 10.07
N VAL A 82 -8.01 4.27 11.02
CA VAL A 82 -8.66 4.33 12.34
C VAL A 82 -10.13 4.75 12.21
N THR A 83 -10.40 5.74 11.37
CA THR A 83 -11.77 6.22 11.13
C THR A 83 -12.64 5.09 10.57
N HIS A 84 -12.12 4.33 9.61
CA HIS A 84 -12.84 3.20 9.05
C HIS A 84 -13.17 2.15 10.12
N LYS A 85 -12.24 1.86 11.02
CA LYS A 85 -12.47 0.90 12.08
C LYS A 85 -13.57 1.36 13.05
N ARG A 86 -13.63 2.66 13.31
CA ARG A 86 -14.62 3.22 14.23
C ARG A 86 -16.02 3.25 13.65
N GLN A 87 -16.15 3.26 12.35
CA GLN A 87 -17.45 3.35 11.69
C GLN A 87 -18.18 2.01 11.59
N ARG A 88 -17.67 0.98 12.17
CA ARG A 88 -18.36 -0.30 12.20
C ARG A 88 -19.65 -0.26 13.02
#